data_ee52b9cd51bb945ee7bf8c45ba7ee3b0
#
_entry.id   ee52b9cd51bb945ee7bf8c45ba7ee3b0
#
_cell.length_a   1.000
_cell.length_b   1.000
_cell.length_c   1.000
_cell.angle_alpha   90.00
_cell.angle_beta   90.00
_cell.angle_gamma   90.00
#
_symmetry.space_group_name_H-M   'P 1'
#
loop_
_entity.id
_entity.type
_entity.pdbx_description
1 polymer ?
#
loop_
_entity_poly.entity_id
_entity_poly.type
_entity_poly.pdbx_seq_one_letter_code
_entity_poly.pdbx_strand_id
1 'polypeptide(L)'
;MPRMDDSAFERGLAVRKEVLGAEHVERATARATDLDRDFQRWITETAWGGVWARTRLDRRTKHLVTIAILAALGRDELELHLRASRNTGTAPEDIAEALMHVAVYAGVPAANAAFAKLKAEFSPQPEKAPGTSA
;
A
#
# COMPACT_ATOMS: atom_id res chain seq x y z
N MET A 1 -14.64 -0.43 -30.88
CA MET A 1 -14.76 -1.64 -30.05
C MET A 1 -13.94 -1.46 -28.76
N PRO A 2 -14.53 -1.63 -27.60
CA PRO A 2 -13.73 -1.59 -26.39
C PRO A 2 -12.70 -2.74 -26.42
N ARG A 3 -11.49 -2.44 -25.95
CA ARG A 3 -10.46 -3.48 -25.81
C ARG A 3 -10.95 -4.53 -24.82
N MET A 4 -10.55 -5.80 -24.98
CA MET A 4 -10.93 -6.86 -24.06
C MET A 4 -10.56 -6.59 -22.61
N ASP A 5 -9.55 -5.75 -22.38
CA ASP A 5 -9.03 -5.41 -21.06
C ASP A 5 -9.63 -4.13 -20.46
N ASP A 6 -10.52 -3.42 -21.17
CA ASP A 6 -11.12 -2.19 -20.66
C ASP A 6 -11.92 -2.43 -19.38
N SER A 7 -12.63 -3.58 -19.28
CA SER A 7 -13.36 -3.93 -18.06
C SER A 7 -12.40 -4.22 -16.88
N ALA A 8 -11.26 -4.83 -17.15
CA ALA A 8 -10.23 -5.07 -16.14
C ALA A 8 -9.61 -3.76 -15.69
N PHE A 9 -9.38 -2.82 -16.60
CA PHE A 9 -8.87 -1.50 -16.26
C PHE A 9 -9.85 -0.74 -15.38
N GLU A 10 -11.12 -0.69 -15.76
CA GLU A 10 -12.16 0.01 -14.98
C GLU A 10 -12.32 -0.59 -13.59
N ARG A 11 -12.36 -1.92 -13.51
CA ARG A 11 -12.43 -2.63 -12.22
C ARG A 11 -11.19 -2.35 -11.37
N GLY A 12 -10.02 -2.40 -11.98
CA GLY A 12 -8.75 -2.15 -11.30
C GLY A 12 -8.65 -0.71 -10.83
N LEU A 13 -9.10 0.25 -11.63
CA LEU A 13 -9.08 1.66 -11.26
C LEU A 13 -9.97 1.92 -10.04
N ALA A 14 -11.17 1.32 -10.02
CA ALA A 14 -12.08 1.45 -8.89
C ALA A 14 -11.47 0.87 -7.60
N VAL A 15 -10.90 -0.33 -7.68
CA VAL A 15 -10.28 -0.98 -6.52
C VAL A 15 -9.04 -0.19 -6.04
N ARG A 16 -8.21 0.25 -6.97
CA ARG A 16 -7.02 1.06 -6.65
C ARG A 16 -7.40 2.33 -5.89
N LYS A 17 -8.44 3.02 -6.33
CA LYS A 17 -8.94 4.21 -5.64
C LYS A 17 -9.46 3.91 -4.25
N GLU A 18 -10.17 2.79 -4.08
CA GLU A 18 -10.67 2.39 -2.76
C GLU A 18 -9.53 2.07 -1.79
N VAL A 19 -8.48 1.43 -2.26
CA VAL A 19 -7.36 1.01 -1.39
C VAL A 19 -6.37 2.15 -1.16
N LEU A 20 -5.93 2.82 -2.21
CA LEU A 20 -4.90 3.88 -2.11
C LEU A 20 -5.47 5.28 -1.88
N GLY A 21 -6.77 5.45 -2.09
CA GLY A 21 -7.42 6.75 -2.04
C GLY A 21 -7.52 7.41 -3.41
N ALA A 22 -8.66 8.03 -3.71
CA ALA A 22 -8.90 8.66 -5.00
C ALA A 22 -7.89 9.77 -5.31
N GLU A 23 -7.53 10.58 -4.31
CA GLU A 23 -6.57 11.67 -4.50
C GLU A 23 -5.19 11.17 -4.92
N HIS A 24 -4.70 10.09 -4.28
CA HIS A 24 -3.41 9.50 -4.63
C HIS A 24 -3.42 9.01 -6.08
N VAL A 25 -4.48 8.31 -6.47
CA VAL A 25 -4.62 7.75 -7.83
C VAL A 25 -4.72 8.88 -8.87
N GLU A 26 -5.46 9.93 -8.56
CA GLU A 26 -5.57 11.09 -9.46
C GLU A 26 -4.23 11.79 -9.64
N ARG A 27 -3.46 11.96 -8.56
CA ARG A 27 -2.11 12.54 -8.64
C ARG A 27 -1.18 11.66 -9.47
N ALA A 28 -1.22 10.35 -9.27
CA ALA A 28 -0.40 9.40 -10.03
C ALA A 28 -0.76 9.44 -11.51
N THR A 29 -2.06 9.51 -11.83
CA THR A 29 -2.55 9.62 -13.20
C THR A 29 -2.07 10.93 -13.85
N ALA A 30 -2.15 12.04 -13.11
CA ALA A 30 -1.72 13.34 -13.61
C ALA A 30 -0.21 13.41 -13.86
N ARG A 31 0.59 12.63 -13.13
CA ARG A 31 2.05 12.59 -13.31
C ARG A 31 2.48 11.66 -14.44
N ALA A 32 1.59 10.82 -14.96
CA ALA A 32 1.92 9.89 -16.01
C ALA A 32 2.34 10.64 -17.27
N THR A 33 3.41 10.19 -17.88
CA THR A 33 3.92 10.72 -19.14
C THR A 33 3.90 9.63 -20.19
N ASP A 34 4.30 9.95 -21.42
CA ASP A 34 4.39 8.95 -22.48
C ASP A 34 5.36 7.81 -22.15
N LEU A 35 6.28 8.03 -21.20
CA LEU A 35 7.24 6.99 -20.79
C LEU A 35 6.62 5.91 -19.92
N ASP A 36 5.64 6.24 -19.10
CA ASP A 36 5.08 5.29 -18.11
C ASP A 36 3.58 5.09 -18.20
N ARG A 37 2.90 5.75 -19.14
CA ARG A 37 1.43 5.63 -19.27
C ARG A 37 0.99 4.19 -19.47
N ASP A 38 1.63 3.47 -20.37
CA ASP A 38 1.29 2.06 -20.63
C ASP A 38 1.59 1.18 -19.41
N PHE A 39 2.67 1.47 -18.69
CA PHE A 39 3.02 0.78 -17.45
C PHE A 39 1.96 1.00 -16.38
N GLN A 40 1.52 2.23 -16.18
CA GLN A 40 0.47 2.54 -15.21
C GLN A 40 -0.85 1.85 -15.56
N ARG A 41 -1.19 1.81 -16.84
CA ARG A 41 -2.36 1.08 -17.31
C ARG A 41 -2.23 -0.42 -17.04
N TRP A 42 -1.08 -0.98 -17.37
CA TRP A 42 -0.82 -2.41 -17.17
C TRP A 42 -0.91 -2.82 -15.68
N ILE A 43 -0.35 -2.02 -14.78
CA ILE A 43 -0.46 -2.26 -13.34
C ILE A 43 -1.92 -2.20 -12.90
N THR A 44 -2.66 -1.22 -13.38
CA THR A 44 -4.07 -1.07 -13.01
C THR A 44 -4.89 -2.26 -13.46
N GLU A 45 -4.66 -2.76 -14.66
CA GLU A 45 -5.35 -3.93 -15.20
C GLU A 45 -4.96 -5.22 -14.47
N THR A 46 -3.66 -5.44 -14.25
CA THR A 46 -3.14 -6.73 -13.76
C THR A 46 -3.09 -6.82 -12.24
N ALA A 47 -2.46 -5.86 -11.59
CA ALA A 47 -2.35 -5.90 -10.12
C ALA A 47 -3.69 -5.58 -9.47
N TRP A 48 -4.31 -4.49 -9.87
CA TRP A 48 -5.56 -4.04 -9.24
C TRP A 48 -6.79 -4.74 -9.80
N GLY A 49 -6.89 -4.88 -11.11
CA GLY A 49 -8.01 -5.55 -11.77
C GLY A 49 -7.91 -7.06 -11.75
N GLY A 50 -6.70 -7.61 -11.67
CA GLY A 50 -6.47 -9.05 -11.72
C GLY A 50 -6.24 -9.71 -10.37
N VAL A 51 -5.64 -9.01 -9.41
CA VAL A 51 -5.30 -9.60 -8.10
C VAL A 51 -6.09 -8.95 -6.97
N TRP A 52 -5.99 -7.64 -6.81
CA TRP A 52 -6.69 -6.95 -5.74
C TRP A 52 -8.21 -7.01 -5.85
N ALA A 53 -8.74 -7.12 -7.05
CA ALA A 53 -10.19 -7.25 -7.28
C ALA A 53 -10.74 -8.64 -6.95
N ARG A 54 -9.89 -9.65 -6.75
CA ARG A 54 -10.35 -10.98 -6.36
C ARG A 54 -10.96 -10.95 -4.96
N THR A 55 -12.00 -11.74 -4.74
CA THR A 55 -12.79 -11.67 -3.50
C THR A 55 -12.55 -12.82 -2.52
N ARG A 56 -11.63 -13.73 -2.84
CA ARG A 56 -11.33 -14.88 -1.97
C ARG A 56 -10.80 -14.45 -0.60
N LEU A 57 -9.91 -13.46 -0.60
CA LEU A 57 -9.42 -12.82 0.62
C LEU A 57 -10.04 -11.42 0.71
N ASP A 58 -10.40 -11.00 1.91
CA ASP A 58 -10.88 -9.63 2.10
C ASP A 58 -9.75 -8.60 1.94
N ARG A 59 -10.13 -7.33 1.82
CA ARG A 59 -9.17 -6.24 1.59
C ARG A 59 -8.16 -6.09 2.72
N ARG A 60 -8.58 -6.29 3.94
CA ARG A 60 -7.71 -6.22 5.11
C ARG A 60 -6.63 -7.31 5.05
N THR A 61 -7.03 -8.55 4.78
CA THR A 61 -6.09 -9.67 4.65
C THR A 61 -5.11 -9.44 3.49
N LYS A 62 -5.63 -8.99 2.35
CA LYS A 62 -4.78 -8.64 1.20
C LYS A 62 -3.75 -7.56 1.55
N HIS A 63 -4.16 -6.58 2.34
CA HIS A 63 -3.26 -5.51 2.76
C HIS A 63 -2.16 -6.03 3.69
N LEU A 64 -2.49 -6.90 4.63
CA LEU A 64 -1.49 -7.54 5.48
C LEU A 64 -0.47 -8.34 4.66
N VAL A 65 -0.94 -9.09 3.68
CA VAL A 65 -0.05 -9.85 2.77
C VAL A 65 0.87 -8.90 2.00
N THR A 66 0.31 -7.84 1.42
CA THR A 66 1.07 -6.85 0.65
C THR A 66 2.12 -6.15 1.52
N ILE A 67 1.73 -5.70 2.70
CA ILE A 67 2.63 -5.02 3.63
C ILE A 67 3.77 -5.96 4.05
N ALA A 68 3.46 -7.22 4.37
CA ALA A 68 4.47 -8.19 4.75
C ALA A 68 5.48 -8.43 3.62
N ILE A 69 5.00 -8.55 2.39
CA ILE A 69 5.88 -8.74 1.22
C ILE A 69 6.78 -7.52 1.02
N LEU A 70 6.21 -6.32 1.07
CA LEU A 70 6.97 -5.09 0.88
C LEU A 70 8.01 -4.90 1.97
N ALA A 71 7.67 -5.24 3.22
CA ALA A 71 8.60 -5.19 4.34
C ALA A 71 9.74 -6.20 4.16
N ALA A 72 9.41 -7.44 3.80
CA ALA A 72 10.39 -8.49 3.61
C ALA A 72 11.38 -8.16 2.50
N LEU A 73 10.91 -7.52 1.43
CA LEU A 73 11.73 -7.15 0.28
C LEU A 73 12.37 -5.77 0.42
N GLY A 74 12.06 -5.01 1.46
CA GLY A 74 12.60 -3.66 1.67
C GLY A 74 12.18 -2.67 0.60
N ARG A 75 10.92 -2.74 0.15
CA ARG A 75 10.42 -1.87 -0.91
C ARG A 75 9.97 -0.51 -0.38
N ASP A 76 10.22 0.53 -1.16
CA ASP A 76 9.84 1.90 -0.81
C ASP A 76 8.32 2.09 -0.72
N GLU A 77 7.56 1.32 -1.47
CA GLU A 77 6.10 1.35 -1.47
C GLU A 77 5.47 0.98 -0.12
N LEU A 78 6.26 0.44 0.80
CA LEU A 78 5.76 0.09 2.13
C LEU A 78 5.10 1.28 2.83
N GLU A 79 5.72 2.45 2.77
CA GLU A 79 5.16 3.66 3.42
C GLU A 79 3.79 4.03 2.87
N LEU A 80 3.63 3.95 1.55
CA LEU A 80 2.33 4.19 0.90
C LEU A 80 1.27 3.23 1.44
N HIS A 81 1.59 1.95 1.51
CA HIS A 81 0.63 0.93 1.96
C HIS A 81 0.35 1.01 3.47
N LEU A 82 1.32 1.40 4.29
CA LEU A 82 1.07 1.66 5.71
C LEU A 82 0.07 2.81 5.88
N ARG A 83 0.23 3.88 5.13
CA ARG A 83 -0.72 4.99 5.13
C ARG A 83 -2.09 4.56 4.61
N ALA A 84 -2.11 3.81 3.51
CA ALA A 84 -3.33 3.34 2.87
C ALA A 84 -4.06 2.27 3.69
N SER A 85 -3.41 1.65 4.67
CA SER A 85 -4.04 0.62 5.51
C SER A 85 -5.29 1.12 6.22
N ARG A 86 -5.39 2.42 6.46
CA ARG A 86 -6.59 3.04 7.02
C ARG A 86 -7.80 2.86 6.11
N ASN A 87 -7.59 2.84 4.80
CA ASN A 87 -8.68 2.71 3.82
C ASN A 87 -9.27 1.31 3.76
N THR A 88 -8.53 0.31 4.22
CA THR A 88 -8.97 -1.09 4.23
C THR A 88 -9.36 -1.58 5.62
N GLY A 89 -9.31 -0.71 6.62
CA GLY A 89 -9.62 -1.07 7.99
C GLY A 89 -8.59 -2.03 8.61
N THR A 90 -7.34 -1.96 8.16
CA THR A 90 -6.26 -2.81 8.65
C THR A 90 -5.64 -2.15 9.88
N ALA A 91 -5.82 -2.75 11.04
CA ALA A 91 -5.34 -2.17 12.29
C ALA A 91 -3.81 -2.21 12.36
N PRO A 92 -3.16 -1.16 12.92
CA PRO A 92 -1.71 -1.17 13.08
C PRO A 92 -1.21 -2.32 13.97
N GLU A 93 -2.02 -2.78 14.92
CA GLU A 93 -1.68 -3.93 15.75
C GLU A 93 -1.62 -5.23 14.94
N ASP A 94 -2.48 -5.38 13.94
CA ASP A 94 -2.46 -6.53 13.05
C ASP A 94 -1.25 -6.46 12.11
N ILE A 95 -0.90 -5.27 11.67
CA ILE A 95 0.32 -5.06 10.88
C ILE A 95 1.54 -5.44 11.72
N ALA A 96 1.60 -5.03 12.98
CA ALA A 96 2.70 -5.40 13.87
C ALA A 96 2.84 -6.93 13.99
N GLU A 97 1.73 -7.66 14.10
CA GLU A 97 1.77 -9.13 14.12
C GLU A 97 2.32 -9.70 12.82
N ALA A 98 1.91 -9.16 11.67
CA ALA A 98 2.46 -9.58 10.38
C ALA A 98 3.97 -9.31 10.29
N LEU A 99 4.44 -8.19 10.81
CA LEU A 99 5.87 -7.85 10.82
C LEU A 99 6.70 -8.78 11.72
N MET A 100 6.09 -9.37 12.76
CA MET A 100 6.77 -10.40 13.56
C MET A 100 7.05 -11.64 12.71
N HIS A 101 6.13 -12.03 11.83
CA HIS A 101 6.37 -13.10 10.86
C HIS A 101 7.49 -12.72 9.89
N VAL A 102 7.54 -11.47 9.45
CA VAL A 102 8.65 -10.98 8.61
C VAL A 102 9.98 -11.15 9.33
N ALA A 103 10.05 -10.85 10.64
CA ALA A 103 11.28 -11.01 11.43
C ALA A 103 11.78 -12.46 11.44
N VAL A 104 10.85 -13.40 11.54
CA VAL A 104 11.20 -14.83 11.60
C VAL A 104 11.64 -15.38 10.25
N TYR A 105 10.92 -15.03 9.18
CA TYR A 105 11.11 -15.65 7.87
C TYR A 105 11.97 -14.84 6.90
N ALA A 106 12.09 -13.54 7.10
CA ALA A 106 12.88 -12.66 6.24
C ALA A 106 14.05 -11.98 6.95
N GLY A 107 14.06 -12.04 8.27
CA GLY A 107 15.17 -11.50 9.08
C GLY A 107 14.77 -10.27 9.89
N VAL A 108 15.39 -10.17 11.06
CA VAL A 108 15.16 -9.07 11.99
C VAL A 108 15.47 -7.69 11.39
N PRO A 109 16.52 -7.51 10.59
CA PRO A 109 16.78 -6.18 10.01
C PRO A 109 15.64 -5.65 9.13
N ALA A 110 15.01 -6.51 8.33
CA ALA A 110 13.87 -6.12 7.50
C ALA A 110 12.68 -5.70 8.38
N ALA A 111 12.40 -6.48 9.41
CA ALA A 111 11.33 -6.17 10.36
C ALA A 111 11.61 -4.88 11.13
N ASN A 112 12.83 -4.66 11.57
CA ASN A 112 13.24 -3.44 12.28
C ASN A 112 12.95 -2.20 11.44
N ALA A 113 13.35 -2.22 10.17
CA ALA A 113 13.09 -1.10 9.26
C ALA A 113 11.59 -0.86 9.09
N ALA A 114 10.83 -1.93 8.95
CA ALA A 114 9.37 -1.85 8.78
C ALA A 114 8.67 -1.35 10.05
N PHE A 115 9.08 -1.80 11.24
CA PHE A 115 8.53 -1.29 12.50
C PHE A 115 8.79 0.20 12.69
N ALA A 116 9.97 0.68 12.29
CA ALA A 116 10.26 2.12 12.35
C ALA A 116 9.27 2.93 11.50
N LYS A 117 8.98 2.45 10.30
CA LYS A 117 8.01 3.08 9.41
C LYS A 117 6.58 2.99 9.95
N LEU A 118 6.20 1.85 10.53
CA LEU A 118 4.90 1.67 11.16
C LEU A 118 4.70 2.65 12.32
N LYS A 119 5.70 2.77 13.17
CA LYS A 119 5.65 3.70 14.30
C LYS A 119 5.53 5.15 13.82
N ALA A 120 6.31 5.53 12.81
CA ALA A 120 6.27 6.88 12.25
C ALA A 120 4.88 7.21 11.69
N GLU A 121 4.20 6.24 11.06
CA GLU A 121 2.89 6.46 10.45
C GLU A 121 1.76 6.56 11.48
N PHE A 122 1.83 5.81 12.58
CA PHE A 122 0.73 5.67 13.53
C PHE A 122 1.00 6.26 14.91
N SER A 123 2.21 6.65 15.22
CA SER A 123 2.47 7.35 16.48
C SER A 123 2.00 8.79 16.39
N PRO A 124 1.37 9.30 17.46
CA PRO A 124 1.05 10.73 17.48
C PRO A 124 2.34 11.53 17.35
N GLN A 125 2.36 12.51 16.43
CA GLN A 125 3.44 13.46 16.34
C GLN A 125 3.51 14.18 17.68
N PRO A 126 4.69 14.22 18.33
CA PRO A 126 4.80 15.01 19.55
C PRO A 126 4.48 16.46 19.19
N GLU A 127 3.47 17.03 19.85
CA GLU A 127 3.24 18.45 19.77
C GLU A 127 4.55 19.12 20.19
N LYS A 128 5.12 19.96 19.31
CA LYS A 128 6.20 20.83 19.71
C LYS A 128 5.64 21.76 20.79
N ALA A 129 5.93 21.45 22.04
CA ALA A 129 5.66 22.39 23.11
C ALA A 129 6.39 23.72 22.77
N PRO A 130 5.69 24.84 22.81
CA PRO A 130 6.34 26.12 22.53
C PRO A 130 7.55 26.30 23.48
N GLY A 131 8.74 26.51 22.89
CA GLY A 131 9.94 26.77 23.64
C GLY A 131 10.79 25.58 24.06
N THR A 132 10.43 24.35 23.70
CA THR A 132 11.33 23.23 23.87
C THR A 132 12.15 23.03 22.61
N SER A 133 13.38 23.51 22.69
CA SER A 133 14.42 23.00 21.81
C SER A 133 14.74 21.59 22.29
N ALA A 134 14.45 20.62 21.46
CA ALA A 134 14.91 19.28 21.71
C ALA A 134 16.43 19.23 21.59
#